data_9cad88ec3eebcae462cd1bdcb21d713d
#
_entry.id   9cad88ec3eebcae462cd1bdcb21d713d
#
_cell.length_a   1.000
_cell.length_b   1.000
_cell.length_c   1.000
_cell.angle_alpha   90.00
_cell.angle_beta   90.00
_cell.angle_gamma   90.00
#
_symmetry.space_group_name_H-M   'P 1'
#
loop_
_entity.id
_entity.type
_entity.pdbx_description
1 polymer ?
#
loop_
_entity_poly.entity_id
_entity_poly.type
_entity_poly.pdbx_seq_one_letter_code
_entity_poly.pdbx_strand_id
1 'polypeptide(L)'
;MASKFGYRLTKRAESDLDGTVSYIAIDLANPQAASDFVDKLLYNIEEARVFPESGSLVDNEFLQLENVRKKLIGNYIMYYLPNTVENIILIHVLYMVNKISLIFI
;
A
#
# COMPACT_ATOMS: atom_id res chain seq x y z
N MET A 1 18.70 1.32 -19.54
CA MET A 1 17.87 1.99 -18.55
C MET A 1 16.62 1.15 -18.25
N ALA A 2 16.43 0.78 -17.00
CA ALA A 2 15.25 -0.01 -16.65
C ALA A 2 13.99 0.83 -16.79
N SER A 3 12.98 0.27 -17.45
CA SER A 3 11.68 0.91 -17.53
C SER A 3 10.98 0.84 -16.17
N LYS A 4 10.30 1.90 -15.80
CA LYS A 4 9.45 1.85 -14.61
C LYS A 4 8.23 0.99 -14.88
N PHE A 5 7.83 0.23 -13.88
CA PHE A 5 6.54 -0.46 -13.94
C PHE A 5 5.42 0.58 -13.87
N GLY A 6 4.28 0.28 -14.50
CA GLY A 6 3.06 1.01 -14.22
C GLY A 6 2.51 0.60 -12.86
N TYR A 7 1.42 1.22 -12.44
CA TYR A 7 0.76 0.76 -11.22
C TYR A 7 -0.75 0.91 -11.36
N ARG A 8 -1.46 0.13 -10.57
CA ARG A 8 -2.91 0.15 -10.53
C ARG A 8 -3.36 -0.26 -9.12
N LEU A 9 -4.43 0.34 -8.65
CA LEU A 9 -5.06 -0.04 -7.39
C LEU A 9 -6.25 -0.95 -7.67
N THR A 10 -6.43 -1.98 -6.85
CA THR A 10 -7.69 -2.72 -6.86
C THR A 10 -8.79 -1.82 -6.33
N LYS A 11 -10.05 -2.21 -6.57
CA LYS A 11 -11.18 -1.47 -6.02
C LYS A 11 -11.11 -1.41 -4.50
N ARG A 12 -10.65 -2.48 -3.87
CA ARG A 12 -10.47 -2.50 -2.42
C ARG A 12 -9.41 -1.49 -1.98
N ALA A 13 -8.28 -1.45 -2.67
CA ALA A 13 -7.22 -0.50 -2.34
C ALA A 13 -7.68 0.94 -2.53
N GLU A 14 -8.46 1.21 -3.58
CA GLU A 14 -9.03 2.55 -3.79
C GLU A 14 -9.95 2.93 -2.63
N SER A 15 -10.81 2.01 -2.22
CA SER A 15 -11.72 2.24 -1.10
C SER A 15 -10.95 2.44 0.21
N ASP A 16 -9.91 1.62 0.43
CA ASP A 16 -9.06 1.74 1.60
C ASP A 16 -8.37 3.11 1.64
N LEU A 17 -7.88 3.57 0.49
CA LEU A 17 -7.21 4.86 0.38
C LEU A 17 -8.19 6.00 0.68
N ASP A 18 -9.36 5.98 0.05
CA ASP A 18 -10.38 7.02 0.28
C ASP A 18 -10.79 7.05 1.75
N GLY A 19 -11.01 5.88 2.34
CA GLY A 19 -11.38 5.78 3.75
C GLY A 19 -10.30 6.29 4.68
N THR A 20 -9.03 5.98 4.37
CA THR A 20 -7.91 6.43 5.18
C THR A 20 -7.75 7.94 5.12
N VAL A 21 -7.79 8.51 3.92
CA VAL A 21 -7.64 9.96 3.74
C VAL A 21 -8.78 10.69 4.44
N SER A 22 -10.02 10.21 4.28
CA SER A 22 -11.17 10.81 4.94
C SER A 22 -11.08 10.71 6.46
N TYR A 23 -10.64 9.58 6.98
CA TYR A 23 -10.48 9.39 8.41
C TYR A 23 -9.48 10.39 8.99
N ILE A 24 -8.31 10.51 8.36
CA ILE A 24 -7.28 11.42 8.85
C ILE A 24 -7.70 12.88 8.72
N ALA A 25 -8.24 13.26 7.56
CA ALA A 25 -8.58 14.65 7.28
C ALA A 25 -9.79 15.12 8.10
N ILE A 26 -10.81 14.29 8.22
CA ILE A 26 -12.09 14.67 8.81
C ILE A 26 -12.20 14.19 10.24
N ASP A 27 -12.11 12.88 10.48
CA ASP A 27 -12.32 12.31 11.82
C ASP A 27 -11.22 12.75 12.79
N LEU A 28 -9.98 12.80 12.34
CA LEU A 28 -8.88 13.29 13.15
C LEU A 28 -8.66 14.80 12.98
N ALA A 29 -9.45 15.45 12.13
CA ALA A 29 -9.37 16.88 11.86
C ALA A 29 -7.94 17.33 11.53
N ASN A 30 -7.23 16.54 10.72
CA ASN A 30 -5.83 16.82 10.41
C ASN A 30 -5.57 16.71 8.90
N PRO A 31 -5.99 17.72 8.11
CA PRO A 31 -5.78 17.71 6.66
C PRO A 31 -4.31 17.62 6.26
N GLN A 32 -3.42 18.21 7.06
CA GLN A 32 -1.98 18.17 6.76
C GLN A 32 -1.45 16.73 6.86
N ALA A 33 -1.86 16.01 7.89
CA ALA A 33 -1.46 14.61 8.04
C ALA A 33 -2.02 13.74 6.90
N ALA A 34 -3.21 14.04 6.43
CA ALA A 34 -3.80 13.34 5.28
C ALA A 34 -2.96 13.57 4.03
N SER A 35 -2.56 14.81 3.78
CA SER A 35 -1.69 15.16 2.66
C SER A 35 -0.34 14.46 2.77
N ASP A 36 0.26 14.47 3.96
CA ASP A 36 1.53 13.80 4.21
C ASP A 36 1.44 12.29 3.97
N PHE A 37 0.33 11.69 4.36
CA PHE A 37 0.10 10.27 4.11
C PHE A 37 0.08 9.97 2.61
N VAL A 38 -0.63 10.78 1.83
CA VAL A 38 -0.69 10.59 0.38
C VAL A 38 0.70 10.75 -0.24
N ASP A 39 1.48 11.73 0.21
CA ASP A 39 2.83 11.94 -0.29
C ASP A 39 3.72 10.72 -0.01
N LYS A 40 3.64 10.17 1.20
CA LYS A 40 4.41 8.97 1.55
C LYS A 40 3.97 7.77 0.74
N LEU A 41 2.66 7.63 0.53
CA LEU A 41 2.12 6.55 -0.28
C LEU A 41 2.66 6.63 -1.70
N LEU A 42 2.60 7.80 -2.32
CA LEU A 42 3.11 8.00 -3.68
C LEU A 42 4.60 7.74 -3.77
N TYR A 43 5.36 8.16 -2.77
CA TYR A 43 6.80 7.89 -2.73
C TYR A 43 7.08 6.38 -2.73
N ASN A 44 6.34 5.63 -1.92
CA ASN A 44 6.52 4.18 -1.84
C ASN A 44 6.06 3.47 -3.11
N ILE A 45 5.00 3.96 -3.74
CA ILE A 45 4.57 3.42 -5.04
C ILE A 45 5.64 3.67 -6.09
N GLU A 46 6.22 4.88 -6.14
CA GLU A 46 7.29 5.18 -7.09
C GLU A 46 8.51 4.29 -6.89
N GLU A 47 8.87 4.04 -5.62
CA GLU A 47 9.98 3.15 -5.32
C GLU A 47 9.70 1.73 -5.82
N ALA A 48 8.47 1.24 -5.63
CA ALA A 48 8.09 -0.08 -6.11
C ALA A 48 8.05 -0.16 -7.63
N ARG A 49 7.73 0.95 -8.30
CA ARG A 49 7.73 0.98 -9.78
C ARG A 49 9.15 0.83 -10.35
N VAL A 50 10.13 1.39 -9.66
CA VAL A 50 11.53 1.28 -10.08
C VAL A 50 12.13 -0.05 -9.63
N PHE A 51 11.85 -0.45 -8.40
CA PHE A 51 12.33 -1.70 -7.81
C PHE A 51 11.15 -2.48 -7.23
N PRO A 52 10.49 -3.30 -8.05
CA PRO A 52 9.32 -4.06 -7.56
C PRO A 52 9.62 -4.93 -6.35
N GLU A 53 10.88 -5.34 -6.18
CA GLU A 53 11.30 -6.17 -5.06
C GLU A 53 11.73 -5.36 -3.84
N SER A 54 11.54 -4.05 -3.84
CA SER A 54 11.95 -3.20 -2.73
C SER A 54 11.12 -3.43 -1.45
N GLY A 55 9.89 -3.86 -1.58
CA GLY A 55 9.08 -4.26 -0.43
C GLY A 55 9.44 -5.65 0.07
N SER A 56 9.14 -5.93 1.34
CA SER A 56 9.39 -7.23 1.94
C SER A 56 8.41 -8.27 1.41
N LEU A 57 8.93 -9.44 1.08
CA LEU A 57 8.09 -10.56 0.65
C LEU A 57 7.20 -11.01 1.81
N VAL A 58 5.92 -11.18 1.54
CA VAL A 58 4.96 -11.64 2.55
C VAL A 58 4.83 -13.15 2.43
N ASP A 59 5.24 -13.83 3.48
CA ASP A 59 5.08 -15.29 3.58
C ASP A 59 3.90 -15.56 4.50
N ASN A 60 2.70 -15.49 3.93
CA ASN A 60 1.47 -15.65 4.71
C ASN A 60 0.51 -16.56 3.95
N GLU A 61 0.33 -17.77 4.48
CA GLU A 61 -0.54 -18.76 3.89
C GLU A 61 -2.00 -18.32 3.79
N PHE A 62 -2.42 -17.34 4.60
CA PHE A 62 -3.79 -16.84 4.57
C PHE A 62 -4.09 -15.98 3.35
N LEU A 63 -3.07 -15.43 2.71
CA LEU A 63 -3.27 -14.59 1.53
C LEU A 63 -3.54 -15.40 0.27
N GLN A 64 -3.11 -16.65 0.22
CA GLN A 64 -3.28 -17.53 -0.93
C GLN A 64 -2.77 -16.93 -2.26
N LEU A 65 -1.92 -15.92 -2.17
CA LEU A 65 -1.30 -15.26 -3.32
C LEU A 65 0.20 -15.36 -3.18
N GLU A 66 0.87 -15.71 -4.27
CA GLU A 66 2.32 -15.77 -4.30
C GLU A 66 2.91 -14.40 -4.65
N ASN A 67 4.11 -14.14 -4.16
CA ASN A 67 4.89 -12.95 -4.51
C ASN A 67 4.27 -11.63 -4.06
N VAL A 68 3.41 -11.67 -3.05
CA VAL A 68 2.89 -10.45 -2.44
C VAL A 68 4.00 -9.81 -1.62
N ARG A 69 4.17 -8.50 -1.78
CA ARG A 69 5.15 -7.72 -1.03
C ARG A 69 4.44 -6.64 -0.23
N LYS A 70 5.12 -6.14 0.78
CA LYS A 70 4.56 -5.08 1.63
C LYS A 70 5.56 -3.96 1.82
N LYS A 71 5.02 -2.76 2.00
CA LYS A 71 5.77 -1.58 2.41
C LYS A 71 5.05 -0.90 3.55
N LEU A 72 5.81 -0.38 4.51
CA LEU A 72 5.24 0.37 5.62
C LEU A 72 5.12 1.84 5.22
N ILE A 73 3.93 2.40 5.43
CA ILE A 73 3.65 3.81 5.13
C ILE A 73 3.07 4.42 6.40
N GLY A 74 3.95 4.92 7.26
CA GLY A 74 3.55 5.37 8.59
C GLY A 74 2.94 4.21 9.37
N ASN A 75 1.69 4.37 9.80
CA ASN A 75 0.97 3.34 10.55
C ASN A 75 0.16 2.41 9.66
N TYR A 76 0.42 2.42 8.35
CA TYR A 76 -0.31 1.61 7.39
C TYR A 76 0.63 0.67 6.68
N ILE A 77 0.08 -0.43 6.17
CA ILE A 77 0.82 -1.39 5.36
C ILE A 77 0.19 -1.41 3.98
N MET A 78 1.01 -1.23 2.96
CA MET A 78 0.60 -1.37 1.57
C MET A 78 1.02 -2.75 1.08
N TYR A 79 0.05 -3.58 0.72
CA TYR A 79 0.33 -4.88 0.10
C TYR A 79 0.23 -4.72 -1.40
N TYR A 80 1.24 -5.19 -2.12
CA TYR A 80 1.24 -5.07 -3.56
C TYR A 80 1.82 -6.32 -4.23
N LEU A 81 1.47 -6.49 -5.49
CA LEU A 81 1.83 -7.65 -6.28
C LEU A 81 2.51 -7.18 -7.56
N PRO A 82 3.82 -7.41 -7.71
CA PRO A 82 4.47 -7.12 -8.99
C PRO A 82 4.01 -8.10 -10.06
N ASN A 83 3.63 -7.59 -11.21
CA ASN A 83 3.29 -8.40 -12.37
C ASN A 83 4.33 -8.11 -13.46
N THR A 84 5.27 -9.04 -13.64
CA THR A 84 6.37 -8.85 -14.59
C THR A 84 5.92 -9.07 -16.03
N VAL A 85 4.82 -9.77 -16.25
CA VAL A 85 4.29 -9.98 -17.60
C VAL A 85 3.68 -8.70 -18.15
N GLU A 86 2.90 -8.01 -17.33
CA GLU A 86 2.26 -6.75 -17.73
C GLU A 86 3.06 -5.52 -17.33
N ASN A 87 4.14 -5.69 -16.56
CA ASN A 87 4.97 -4.60 -16.07
C ASN A 87 4.16 -3.60 -15.25
N ILE A 88 3.35 -4.10 -14.33
CA ILE A 88 2.58 -3.26 -13.42
C ILE A 88 2.75 -3.73 -11.98
N ILE A 89 2.59 -2.78 -11.07
CA ILE A 89 2.50 -3.04 -9.64
C ILE A 89 1.02 -2.95 -9.30
N LEU A 90 0.44 -4.04 -8.83
CA LEU A 90 -0.96 -4.04 -8.41
C LEU A 90 -1.02 -3.80 -6.91
N ILE A 91 -1.48 -2.62 -6.49
CA ILE A 91 -1.69 -2.33 -5.08
C ILE A 91 -2.98 -3.00 -4.68
N HIS A 92 -2.86 -4.01 -3.81
CA HIS A 92 -3.96 -4.91 -3.50
C HIS A 92 -4.81 -4.42 -2.34
N VAL A 93 -4.18 -3.94 -1.30
CA VAL A 93 -4.89 -3.54 -0.09
C VAL A 93 -4.00 -2.66 0.78
N LEU A 94 -4.63 -1.76 1.55
CA LEU A 94 -3.98 -0.92 2.56
C LEU A 94 -4.60 -1.25 3.92
N TYR A 95 -3.76 -1.54 4.91
CA TYR A 95 -4.21 -1.84 6.26
C TYR A 95 -3.60 -0.90 7.28
N MET A 96 -4.41 -0.48 8.25
CA MET A 96 -3.91 0.25 9.40
C MET A 96 -3.32 -0.74 10.41
N VAL A 97 -2.05 -0.59 10.73
CA VAL A 97 -1.33 -1.51 11.63
C VAL A 97 -1.99 -1.57 13.01
N ASN A 98 -2.35 -0.42 13.56
CA ASN A 98 -2.95 -0.36 14.90
C ASN A 98 -4.28 -1.10 14.99
N LYS A 99 -5.06 -1.11 13.91
CA LYS A 99 -6.31 -1.86 13.87
C LYS A 99 -6.06 -3.36 13.98
N ILE A 100 -5.00 -3.84 13.31
CA ILE A 100 -4.63 -5.24 13.36
C ILE A 100 -4.19 -5.60 14.78
N SER A 101 -3.41 -4.73 15.43
CA SER A 101 -2.95 -4.95 16.79
C SER A 101 -4.12 -5.09 17.77
N LEU A 102 -5.15 -4.27 17.60
CA LEU A 102 -6.32 -4.32 18.48
C LEU A 102 -7.10 -5.62 18.36
N ILE A 103 -7.04 -6.28 17.21
CA ILE A 103 -7.74 -7.54 17.00
C ILE A 103 -7.08 -8.68 17.78
N PHE A 104 -5.78 -8.58 18.01
CA PHE A 104 -5.00 -9.64 18.65
C PHE A 104 -4.72 -9.38 20.14
N ILE A 105 -5.20 -8.30 20.68
CA ILE A 105 -5.15 -8.02 22.12
C ILE A 105 -6.46 -8.47 22.79
#